data_99a22cb8286867e46e408bc1881686ab
#
_entry.id   99a22cb8286867e46e408bc1881686ab
#
_cell.length_a   1.000
_cell.length_b   1.000
_cell.length_c   1.000
_cell.angle_alpha   90.00
_cell.angle_beta   90.00
_cell.angle_gamma   90.00
#
_symmetry.space_group_name_H-M   'P 1'
#
loop_
_entity.id
_entity.type
_entity.pdbx_description
1 polymer ?
#
loop_
_entity_poly.entity_id
_entity_poly.type
_entity_poly.pdbx_seq_one_letter_code
_entity_poly.pdbx_strand_id
1 'polypeptide(L)'
;FIGTPCYGGMITADYFKSCMQFVALAASKKIELQFGTIGNESLITRARNTLVQLFMDGNYTHLMFIDADLAFNPESVIRMLEFDKDVVTGVYPRKTIDRIEMQKGFIEVMDGATGFMLIKRNVFERMANVYPELKFIPDQHINQSHDKEFEYHETSDWNYTFFDTKIEPQTKRYLSEDYAFCRLWQ
;
A
#
# COMPACT_ATOMS: atom_id res chain seq x y z
N PHE A 1 -0.44 10.50 0.93
CA PHE A 1 -1.61 9.66 1.24
C PHE A 1 -1.19 8.51 2.14
N ILE A 2 -1.90 8.27 3.24
CA ILE A 2 -1.67 7.15 4.15
C ILE A 2 -2.75 6.10 3.86
N GLY A 3 -2.34 4.91 3.45
CA GLY A 3 -3.24 3.80 3.12
C GLY A 3 -3.20 2.71 4.18
N THR A 4 -4.34 2.42 4.81
CA THR A 4 -4.42 1.43 5.89
C THR A 4 -5.53 0.41 5.63
N PRO A 5 -5.18 -0.85 5.33
CA PRO A 5 -6.14 -1.94 5.34
C PRO A 5 -6.60 -2.23 6.77
N CYS A 6 -7.91 -2.18 7.02
CA CYS A 6 -8.51 -2.35 8.36
C CYS A 6 -9.47 -3.54 8.37
N TYR A 7 -8.96 -4.77 8.55
CA TYR A 7 -9.83 -5.94 8.68
C TYR A 7 -10.79 -5.77 9.86
N GLY A 8 -12.08 -6.00 9.63
CA GLY A 8 -13.12 -5.78 10.62
C GLY A 8 -13.36 -4.33 11.02
N GLY A 9 -12.81 -3.34 10.28
CA GLY A 9 -12.95 -1.92 10.58
C GLY A 9 -12.22 -1.45 11.84
N MET A 10 -11.26 -2.22 12.35
CA MET A 10 -10.56 -1.96 13.61
C MET A 10 -9.13 -1.49 13.39
N ILE A 11 -8.67 -0.60 14.28
CA ILE A 11 -7.28 -0.18 14.40
C ILE A 11 -6.81 -0.36 15.85
N THR A 12 -5.52 -0.57 16.07
CA THR A 12 -4.99 -0.62 17.43
C THR A 12 -4.83 0.77 18.05
N ALA A 13 -4.90 0.85 19.37
CA ALA A 13 -4.66 2.10 20.10
C ALA A 13 -3.26 2.68 19.83
N ASP A 14 -2.26 1.83 19.63
CA ASP A 14 -0.89 2.26 19.39
C ASP A 14 -0.71 2.77 17.95
N TYR A 15 -1.36 2.16 16.96
CA TYR A 15 -1.47 2.73 15.60
C TYR A 15 -2.11 4.12 15.65
N PHE A 16 -3.27 4.26 16.33
CA PHE A 16 -3.97 5.54 16.46
C PHE A 16 -3.09 6.63 17.08
N LYS A 17 -2.38 6.33 18.20
CA LYS A 17 -1.45 7.26 18.84
C LYS A 17 -0.34 7.69 17.88
N SER A 18 0.26 6.73 17.15
CA SER A 18 1.30 7.03 16.15
C SER A 18 0.78 7.95 15.04
N CYS A 19 -0.45 7.71 14.55
CA CYS A 19 -1.09 8.59 13.56
C CYS A 19 -1.30 10.01 14.10
N MET A 20 -1.78 10.17 15.33
CA MET A 20 -1.98 11.49 15.94
C MET A 20 -0.66 12.26 16.08
N GLN A 21 0.40 11.58 16.50
CA GLN A 21 1.75 12.17 16.56
C GLN A 21 2.26 12.53 15.16
N PHE A 22 1.99 11.70 14.17
CA PHE A 22 2.40 11.96 12.79
C PHE A 22 1.64 13.16 12.20
N VAL A 23 0.35 13.31 12.46
CA VAL A 23 -0.42 14.50 12.05
C VAL A 23 0.20 15.78 12.59
N ALA A 24 0.55 15.79 13.89
CA ALA A 24 1.18 16.96 14.52
C ALA A 24 2.56 17.27 13.90
N LEU A 25 3.38 16.23 13.66
CA LEU A 25 4.70 16.39 13.04
C LEU A 25 4.58 16.87 11.59
N ALA A 26 3.70 16.27 10.79
CA ALA A 26 3.48 16.63 9.41
C ALA A 26 3.01 18.09 9.27
N ALA A 27 2.08 18.53 10.14
CA ALA A 27 1.64 19.93 10.18
C ALA A 27 2.80 20.88 10.46
N SER A 28 3.69 20.55 11.41
CA SER A 28 4.89 21.36 11.70
C SER A 28 5.86 21.45 10.52
N LYS A 29 5.91 20.43 9.69
CA LYS A 29 6.75 20.34 8.48
C LYS A 29 6.03 20.79 7.20
N LYS A 30 4.77 21.25 7.30
CA LYS A 30 3.91 21.63 6.15
C LYS A 30 3.73 20.50 5.13
N ILE A 31 3.64 19.27 5.59
CA ILE A 31 3.32 18.10 4.77
C ILE A 31 1.81 17.88 4.81
N GLU A 32 1.17 17.88 3.65
CA GLU A 32 -0.25 17.58 3.53
C GLU A 32 -0.50 16.08 3.67
N LEU A 33 -1.44 15.70 4.54
CA LEU A 33 -1.82 14.32 4.79
C LEU A 33 -3.28 14.07 4.44
N GLN A 34 -3.51 12.93 3.80
CA GLN A 34 -4.82 12.32 3.65
C GLN A 34 -4.76 10.88 4.11
N PHE A 35 -5.73 10.45 4.92
CA PHE A 35 -5.86 9.05 5.35
C PHE A 35 -6.96 8.37 4.54
N GLY A 36 -6.63 7.20 3.99
CA GLY A 36 -7.56 6.26 3.38
C GLY A 36 -7.55 4.95 4.16
N THR A 37 -8.73 4.46 4.53
CA THR A 37 -8.89 3.18 5.22
C THR A 37 -9.88 2.32 4.47
N ILE A 38 -9.55 1.03 4.30
CA ILE A 38 -10.49 0.04 3.75
C ILE A 38 -10.89 -0.90 4.87
N GLY A 39 -12.14 -0.78 5.30
CA GLY A 39 -12.75 -1.65 6.30
C GLY A 39 -13.52 -2.81 5.67
N ASN A 40 -13.65 -3.92 6.41
CA ASN A 40 -14.49 -5.07 6.05
C ASN A 40 -14.11 -5.79 4.73
N GLU A 41 -12.91 -5.56 4.21
CA GLU A 41 -12.38 -6.28 3.07
C GLU A 41 -11.58 -7.50 3.58
N SER A 42 -12.01 -8.70 3.16
CA SER A 42 -11.40 -9.97 3.59
C SER A 42 -10.12 -10.31 2.83
N LEU A 43 -9.97 -9.79 1.61
CA LEU A 43 -8.79 -10.00 0.77
C LEU A 43 -7.84 -8.81 0.91
N ILE A 44 -6.70 -9.04 1.55
CA ILE A 44 -5.67 -8.02 1.72
C ILE A 44 -5.17 -7.46 0.36
N THR A 45 -5.05 -8.31 -0.64
CA THR A 45 -4.68 -7.93 -2.01
C THR A 45 -5.65 -6.89 -2.56
N ARG A 46 -6.96 -7.15 -2.44
CA ARG A 46 -7.99 -6.22 -2.92
C ARG A 46 -8.03 -4.92 -2.13
N ALA A 47 -7.88 -4.98 -0.81
CA ALA A 47 -7.79 -3.79 0.04
C ALA A 47 -6.61 -2.87 -0.38
N ARG A 48 -5.42 -3.45 -0.63
CA ARG A 48 -4.25 -2.68 -1.07
C ARG A 48 -4.46 -2.08 -2.46
N ASN A 49 -4.99 -2.84 -3.42
CA ASN A 49 -5.27 -2.33 -4.77
C ASN A 49 -6.32 -1.21 -4.75
N THR A 50 -7.36 -1.31 -3.91
CA THR A 50 -8.34 -0.23 -3.72
C THR A 50 -7.70 1.02 -3.12
N LEU A 51 -6.77 0.88 -2.16
CA LEU A 51 -6.03 2.02 -1.61
C LEU A 51 -5.11 2.67 -2.65
N VAL A 52 -4.50 1.88 -3.54
CA VAL A 52 -3.72 2.42 -4.68
C VAL A 52 -4.64 3.20 -5.61
N GLN A 53 -5.80 2.65 -5.96
CA GLN A 53 -6.78 3.34 -6.79
C GLN A 53 -7.19 4.70 -6.19
N LEU A 54 -7.57 4.74 -4.91
CA LEU A 54 -7.92 5.99 -4.22
C LEU A 54 -6.76 7.00 -4.20
N PHE A 55 -5.54 6.51 -4.01
CA PHE A 55 -4.33 7.33 -4.07
C PHE A 55 -4.11 7.91 -5.48
N MET A 56 -4.26 7.10 -6.51
CA MET A 56 -4.01 7.50 -7.91
C MET A 56 -5.10 8.40 -8.46
N ASP A 57 -6.35 8.25 -8.03
CA ASP A 57 -7.46 9.16 -8.38
C ASP A 57 -7.32 10.54 -7.73
N GLY A 58 -6.56 10.64 -6.63
CA GLY A 58 -6.23 11.89 -5.98
C GLY A 58 -4.95 12.54 -6.54
N ASN A 59 -4.64 13.74 -6.06
CA ASN A 59 -3.43 14.48 -6.44
C ASN A 59 -2.34 14.35 -5.37
N TYR A 60 -1.93 13.11 -5.06
CA TYR A 60 -0.93 12.81 -4.05
C TYR A 60 0.39 12.37 -4.71
N THR A 61 1.52 12.68 -4.05
CA THR A 61 2.87 12.37 -4.55
C THR A 61 3.38 11.02 -4.06
N HIS A 62 2.98 10.62 -2.86
CA HIS A 62 3.44 9.40 -2.19
C HIS A 62 2.27 8.66 -1.54
N LEU A 63 2.30 7.33 -1.64
CA LEU A 63 1.48 6.40 -0.87
C LEU A 63 2.33 5.80 0.24
N MET A 64 1.88 5.92 1.48
CA MET A 64 2.47 5.26 2.64
C MET A 64 1.50 4.20 3.15
N PHE A 65 1.80 2.93 2.94
CA PHE A 65 1.08 1.84 3.59
C PHE A 65 1.53 1.70 5.04
N ILE A 66 0.56 1.62 5.94
CA ILE A 66 0.78 1.33 7.36
C ILE A 66 -0.31 0.35 7.81
N ASP A 67 0.09 -0.82 8.31
CA ASP A 67 -0.88 -1.80 8.82
C ASP A 67 -1.57 -1.28 10.09
N ALA A 68 -2.86 -1.60 10.23
CA ALA A 68 -3.76 -1.10 11.27
C ALA A 68 -3.36 -1.48 12.71
N ASP A 69 -2.44 -2.40 12.87
CA ASP A 69 -1.93 -2.89 14.16
C ASP A 69 -0.45 -2.50 14.43
N LEU A 70 0.14 -1.68 13.57
CA LEU A 70 1.53 -1.27 13.67
C LEU A 70 1.68 0.04 14.46
N ALA A 71 2.42 0.00 15.57
CA ALA A 71 2.95 1.20 16.22
C ALA A 71 4.19 1.68 15.46
N PHE A 72 4.28 2.96 15.12
CA PHE A 72 5.41 3.51 14.38
C PHE A 72 5.89 4.85 14.95
N ASN A 73 7.17 5.14 14.72
CA ASN A 73 7.71 6.47 15.01
C ASN A 73 7.48 7.38 13.79
N PRO A 74 6.77 8.52 13.95
CA PRO A 74 6.54 9.47 12.87
C PRO A 74 7.79 9.96 12.15
N GLU A 75 8.89 10.14 12.84
CA GLU A 75 10.18 10.53 12.23
C GLU A 75 10.71 9.48 11.26
N SER A 76 10.30 8.21 11.39
CA SER A 76 10.67 7.18 10.41
C SER A 76 10.05 7.47 9.04
N VAL A 77 8.80 7.94 8.98
CA VAL A 77 8.15 8.31 7.71
C VAL A 77 8.87 9.52 7.08
N ILE A 78 9.24 10.51 7.90
CA ILE A 78 10.00 11.68 7.41
C ILE A 78 11.34 11.24 6.81
N ARG A 79 12.08 10.36 7.49
CA ARG A 79 13.34 9.82 6.97
C ARG A 79 13.17 9.04 5.67
N MET A 80 12.07 8.29 5.51
CA MET A 80 11.77 7.60 4.26
C MET A 80 11.50 8.59 3.12
N LEU A 81 10.76 9.68 3.38
CA LEU A 81 10.53 10.76 2.42
C LEU A 81 11.83 11.46 2.02
N GLU A 82 12.69 11.79 3.00
CA GLU A 82 13.98 12.44 2.79
C GLU A 82 14.99 11.55 2.04
N PHE A 83 14.86 10.23 2.16
CA PHE A 83 15.68 9.27 1.42
C PHE A 83 15.40 9.25 -0.09
N ASP A 84 14.22 9.73 -0.48
CA ASP A 84 13.81 10.04 -1.87
C ASP A 84 13.96 8.87 -2.88
N LYS A 85 13.81 7.63 -2.45
CA LYS A 85 13.76 6.46 -3.34
C LYS A 85 12.33 6.16 -3.77
N ASP A 86 12.19 5.46 -4.90
CA ASP A 86 10.89 5.14 -5.50
C ASP A 86 10.04 4.24 -4.59
N VAL A 87 10.68 3.26 -3.96
CA VAL A 87 10.05 2.36 -2.97
C VAL A 87 10.97 2.23 -1.76
N VAL A 88 10.44 2.48 -0.57
CA VAL A 88 11.16 2.34 0.72
C VAL A 88 10.29 1.56 1.67
N THR A 89 10.83 0.52 2.30
CA THR A 89 10.13 -0.25 3.33
C THR A 89 10.84 -0.13 4.68
N GLY A 90 10.07 -0.05 5.75
CA GLY A 90 10.58 -0.09 7.11
C GLY A 90 10.66 -1.53 7.62
N VAL A 91 11.74 -1.84 8.30
CA VAL A 91 11.89 -3.11 9.02
C VAL A 91 11.19 -2.99 10.37
N TYR A 92 10.27 -3.89 10.66
CA TYR A 92 9.59 -3.99 11.94
C TYR A 92 9.61 -5.45 12.45
N PRO A 93 9.70 -5.67 13.77
CA PRO A 93 9.78 -7.02 14.31
C PRO A 93 8.48 -7.78 14.04
N ARG A 94 8.61 -9.05 13.67
CA ARG A 94 7.45 -9.97 13.67
C ARG A 94 6.87 -10.06 15.07
N LYS A 95 5.61 -10.46 15.20
CA LYS A 95 4.90 -10.66 16.49
C LYS A 95 5.59 -11.68 17.43
N THR A 96 6.58 -12.41 16.95
CA THR A 96 7.49 -13.26 17.73
C THR A 96 8.80 -12.50 18.00
N ILE A 97 9.23 -12.50 19.26
CA ILE A 97 10.36 -11.74 19.80
C ILE A 97 11.69 -12.30 19.28
N ASP A 98 12.04 -11.99 18.04
CA ASP A 98 13.41 -12.13 17.58
C ASP A 98 14.05 -10.73 17.57
N ARG A 99 15.09 -10.54 18.38
CA ARG A 99 15.90 -9.32 18.35
C ARG A 99 16.62 -9.25 17.02
N ILE A 100 16.07 -8.45 16.10
CA ILE A 100 16.81 -8.04 14.91
C ILE A 100 17.77 -6.95 15.35
N GLU A 101 19.09 -7.19 15.26
CA GLU A 101 20.07 -6.11 15.34
C GLU A 101 19.88 -5.22 14.10
N MET A 102 19.09 -4.16 14.27
CA MET A 102 18.88 -3.20 13.20
C MET A 102 20.12 -2.33 13.04
N GLN A 103 20.78 -2.46 11.91
CA GLN A 103 21.80 -1.49 11.49
C GLN A 103 21.11 -0.13 11.28
N LYS A 104 21.73 0.93 11.79
CA LYS A 104 21.24 2.29 11.55
C LYS A 104 21.53 2.66 10.09
N GLY A 105 20.47 2.80 9.26
CA GLY A 105 20.63 3.24 7.88
C GLY A 105 19.64 2.60 6.93
N PHE A 106 19.89 2.80 5.63
CA PHE A 106 19.14 2.18 4.55
C PHE A 106 20.01 1.14 3.85
N ILE A 107 19.43 0.01 3.52
CA ILE A 107 20.04 -1.06 2.73
C ILE A 107 19.14 -1.40 1.55
N GLU A 108 19.72 -1.79 0.45
CA GLU A 108 18.96 -2.29 -0.70
C GLU A 108 18.53 -3.73 -0.43
N VAL A 109 17.26 -4.03 -0.70
CA VAL A 109 16.66 -5.35 -0.52
C VAL A 109 15.85 -5.74 -1.75
N MET A 110 15.73 -7.03 -2.02
CA MET A 110 14.91 -7.53 -3.13
C MET A 110 13.43 -7.54 -2.78
N ASP A 111 13.09 -7.80 -1.54
CA ASP A 111 11.71 -7.96 -1.05
C ASP A 111 11.52 -7.10 0.19
N GLY A 112 10.37 -6.43 0.30
CA GLY A 112 9.99 -5.63 1.46
C GLY A 112 8.52 -5.82 1.83
N ALA A 113 8.22 -5.77 3.11
CA ALA A 113 6.85 -5.90 3.59
C ALA A 113 6.08 -4.59 3.45
N THR A 114 4.82 -4.65 3.06
CA THR A 114 3.94 -3.50 2.87
C THR A 114 3.36 -2.93 4.15
N GLY A 115 3.51 -3.60 5.29
CA GLY A 115 3.00 -3.10 6.56
C GLY A 115 3.57 -1.76 7.01
N PHE A 116 4.72 -1.34 6.41
CA PHE A 116 5.29 0.01 6.57
C PHE A 116 6.12 0.35 5.33
N MET A 117 5.44 0.73 4.23
CA MET A 117 6.07 0.93 2.91
C MET A 117 5.64 2.26 2.28
N LEU A 118 6.62 3.06 1.89
CA LEU A 118 6.45 4.31 1.15
C LEU A 118 6.72 4.07 -0.33
N ILE A 119 5.80 4.51 -1.20
CA ILE A 119 5.87 4.32 -2.64
C ILE A 119 5.56 5.66 -3.33
N LYS A 120 6.39 6.08 -4.27
CA LYS A 120 6.14 7.25 -5.11
C LYS A 120 5.06 6.98 -6.15
N ARG A 121 4.32 8.01 -6.53
CA ARG A 121 3.28 7.96 -7.56
C ARG A 121 3.78 7.40 -8.89
N ASN A 122 4.95 7.84 -9.34
CA ASN A 122 5.56 7.40 -10.61
C ASN A 122 5.79 5.88 -10.70
N VAL A 123 5.89 5.18 -9.58
CA VAL A 123 6.00 3.71 -9.54
C VAL A 123 4.77 3.08 -10.18
N PHE A 124 3.57 3.48 -9.73
CA PHE A 124 2.32 2.94 -10.26
C PHE A 124 2.07 3.36 -11.71
N GLU A 125 2.42 4.60 -12.07
CA GLU A 125 2.34 5.08 -13.45
C GLU A 125 3.22 4.25 -14.39
N ARG A 126 4.45 3.95 -14.01
CA ARG A 126 5.36 3.10 -14.77
C ARG A 126 4.88 1.65 -14.83
N MET A 127 4.43 1.10 -13.71
CA MET A 127 3.91 -0.28 -13.66
C MET A 127 2.66 -0.44 -14.54
N ALA A 128 1.73 0.52 -14.54
CA ALA A 128 0.55 0.49 -15.40
C ALA A 128 0.92 0.47 -16.89
N ASN A 129 1.98 1.18 -17.28
CA ASN A 129 2.49 1.19 -18.65
C ASN A 129 3.18 -0.13 -19.04
N VAL A 130 3.88 -0.77 -18.10
CA VAL A 130 4.62 -2.03 -18.35
C VAL A 130 3.71 -3.24 -18.26
N TYR A 131 2.68 -3.21 -17.41
CA TYR A 131 1.77 -4.31 -17.11
C TYR A 131 0.30 -3.93 -17.34
N PRO A 132 -0.11 -3.55 -18.57
CA PRO A 132 -1.50 -3.16 -18.85
C PRO A 132 -2.49 -4.30 -18.60
N GLU A 133 -2.05 -5.56 -18.65
CA GLU A 133 -2.84 -6.75 -18.36
C GLU A 133 -3.29 -6.88 -16.90
N LEU A 134 -2.68 -6.12 -15.98
CA LEU A 134 -3.10 -6.11 -14.58
C LEU A 134 -4.34 -5.22 -14.34
N LYS A 135 -4.82 -4.49 -15.35
CA LYS A 135 -6.05 -3.70 -15.24
C LYS A 135 -7.26 -4.62 -15.13
N PHE A 136 -8.19 -4.30 -14.20
CA PHE A 136 -9.40 -5.08 -13.96
C PHE A 136 -10.63 -4.20 -13.85
N ILE A 137 -11.80 -4.82 -13.96
CA ILE A 137 -13.11 -4.17 -13.74
C ILE A 137 -13.65 -4.64 -12.38
N PRO A 138 -13.90 -3.73 -11.42
CA PRO A 138 -14.46 -4.10 -10.12
C PRO A 138 -15.89 -4.64 -10.24
N ASP A 139 -16.23 -5.71 -9.49
CA ASP A 139 -17.56 -6.34 -9.48
C ASP A 139 -18.70 -5.37 -9.13
N GLN A 140 -18.40 -4.37 -8.31
CA GLN A 140 -19.38 -3.36 -7.87
C GLN A 140 -19.92 -2.48 -9.03
N HIS A 141 -19.25 -2.47 -10.15
CA HIS A 141 -19.62 -1.71 -11.35
C HIS A 141 -20.37 -2.55 -12.38
N ILE A 142 -20.62 -3.83 -12.09
CA ILE A 142 -21.42 -4.71 -12.92
C ILE A 142 -22.85 -4.69 -12.37
N ASN A 143 -23.71 -3.85 -12.95
CA ASN A 143 -25.14 -3.88 -12.63
C ASN A 143 -25.77 -5.14 -13.20
N GLN A 144 -26.13 -6.09 -12.35
CA GLN A 144 -26.97 -7.24 -12.68
C GLN A 144 -28.44 -6.82 -12.73
N SER A 145 -28.85 -6.02 -13.70
CA SER A 145 -30.26 -5.89 -14.03
C SER A 145 -30.63 -6.99 -15.02
N HIS A 146 -31.60 -7.82 -14.68
CA HIS A 146 -32.02 -9.00 -15.42
C HIS A 146 -32.56 -8.71 -16.85
N ASP A 147 -32.68 -7.44 -17.26
CA ASP A 147 -33.35 -7.07 -18.51
C ASP A 147 -32.72 -5.94 -19.32
N LYS A 148 -31.49 -5.50 -19.06
CA LYS A 148 -30.82 -4.45 -19.87
C LYS A 148 -29.32 -4.68 -20.00
N GLU A 149 -28.78 -4.28 -21.18
CA GLU A 149 -27.36 -4.17 -21.48
C GLU A 149 -26.56 -3.64 -20.28
N PHE A 150 -25.40 -4.24 -20.02
CA PHE A 150 -24.51 -3.86 -18.92
C PHE A 150 -24.14 -2.38 -19.05
N GLU A 151 -24.74 -1.53 -18.20
CA GLU A 151 -24.28 -0.16 -18.05
C GLU A 151 -23.03 -0.18 -17.16
N TYR A 152 -21.86 0.03 -17.78
CA TYR A 152 -20.64 0.32 -17.06
C TYR A 152 -20.72 1.74 -16.52
N HIS A 153 -20.77 1.92 -15.20
CA HIS A 153 -20.45 3.21 -14.59
C HIS A 153 -18.97 3.53 -14.83
N GLU A 154 -18.63 4.81 -14.98
CA GLU A 154 -17.23 5.21 -15.11
C GLU A 154 -16.39 4.58 -13.98
N THR A 155 -15.54 3.66 -14.35
CA THR A 155 -14.59 3.04 -13.42
C THR A 155 -13.33 3.89 -13.39
N SER A 156 -12.67 3.97 -12.24
CA SER A 156 -11.35 4.59 -12.17
C SER A 156 -10.41 3.98 -13.21
N ASP A 157 -9.59 4.80 -13.82
CA ASP A 157 -8.53 4.34 -14.70
C ASP A 157 -7.42 3.55 -13.97
N TRP A 158 -7.42 3.58 -12.64
CA TRP A 158 -6.41 3.01 -11.78
C TRP A 158 -6.80 1.70 -11.07
N ASN A 159 -7.75 0.95 -11.62
CA ASN A 159 -8.10 -0.38 -11.15
C ASN A 159 -7.09 -1.42 -11.67
N TYR A 160 -5.99 -1.61 -10.93
CA TYR A 160 -4.91 -2.56 -11.23
C TYR A 160 -4.65 -3.50 -10.08
N THR A 161 -4.30 -4.76 -10.38
CA THR A 161 -3.88 -5.76 -9.41
C THR A 161 -2.36 -5.72 -9.17
N PHE A 162 -1.81 -4.57 -8.77
CA PHE A 162 -0.39 -4.42 -8.46
C PHE A 162 0.04 -5.27 -7.27
N PHE A 163 -0.87 -5.47 -6.32
CA PHE A 163 -0.70 -6.31 -5.14
C PHE A 163 -1.53 -7.57 -5.32
N ASP A 164 -0.90 -8.64 -5.76
CA ASP A 164 -1.51 -9.96 -5.85
C ASP A 164 -0.48 -11.04 -5.52
N THR A 165 -0.96 -12.21 -5.10
CA THR A 165 -0.08 -13.36 -4.85
C THR A 165 0.39 -13.97 -6.17
N LYS A 166 1.63 -14.46 -6.20
CA LYS A 166 2.22 -15.00 -7.44
C LYS A 166 3.10 -16.22 -7.17
N ILE A 167 3.06 -17.21 -8.06
CA ILE A 167 4.07 -18.26 -8.10
C ILE A 167 5.23 -17.76 -8.97
N GLU A 168 6.42 -17.59 -8.36
CA GLU A 168 7.63 -17.21 -9.09
C GLU A 168 8.05 -18.33 -10.05
N PRO A 169 8.16 -18.06 -11.36
CA PRO A 169 8.35 -19.14 -12.34
C PRO A 169 9.64 -19.94 -12.14
N GLN A 170 10.72 -19.26 -11.71
CA GLN A 170 12.06 -19.85 -11.61
C GLN A 170 12.21 -20.70 -10.35
N THR A 171 11.77 -20.18 -9.21
CA THR A 171 11.99 -20.81 -7.89
C THR A 171 10.82 -21.64 -7.41
N LYS A 172 9.64 -21.48 -8.05
CA LYS A 172 8.36 -22.06 -7.62
C LYS A 172 7.89 -21.61 -6.23
N ARG A 173 8.47 -20.53 -5.69
CA ARG A 173 8.01 -19.92 -4.45
C ARG A 173 6.64 -19.30 -4.66
N TYR A 174 5.74 -19.51 -3.69
CA TYR A 174 4.49 -18.77 -3.60
C TYR A 174 4.77 -17.45 -2.87
N LEU A 175 4.77 -16.35 -3.62
CA LEU A 175 5.02 -15.03 -3.10
C LEU A 175 3.73 -14.42 -2.56
N SER A 176 3.82 -13.79 -1.39
CA SER A 176 2.79 -12.87 -0.88
C SER A 176 2.68 -11.63 -1.76
N GLU A 177 1.62 -10.86 -1.59
CA GLU A 177 1.32 -9.68 -2.41
C GLU A 177 2.42 -8.61 -2.35
N ASP A 178 3.05 -8.45 -1.20
CA ASP A 178 4.15 -7.51 -0.98
C ASP A 178 5.42 -7.92 -1.73
N TYR A 179 5.80 -9.19 -1.64
CA TYR A 179 6.95 -9.72 -2.37
C TYR A 179 6.69 -9.75 -3.88
N ALA A 180 5.48 -10.14 -4.29
CA ALA A 180 5.10 -10.12 -5.70
C ALA A 180 5.14 -8.69 -6.28
N PHE A 181 4.65 -7.68 -5.55
CA PHE A 181 4.80 -6.27 -5.91
C PHE A 181 6.27 -5.88 -6.08
N CYS A 182 7.14 -6.24 -5.13
CA CYS A 182 8.57 -5.94 -5.24
C CYS A 182 9.20 -6.57 -6.50
N ARG A 183 8.76 -7.79 -6.87
CA ARG A 183 9.24 -8.46 -8.10
C ARG A 183 8.71 -7.85 -9.39
N LEU A 184 7.53 -7.26 -9.36
CA LEU A 184 6.97 -6.53 -10.51
C LEU A 184 7.71 -5.20 -10.73
N TRP A 185 8.18 -4.57 -9.62
CA TRP A 185 8.87 -3.28 -9.69
C TRP A 185 10.33 -3.39 -10.15
N GLN A 186 11.02 -4.51 -9.93
CA GLN A 186 12.43 -4.75 -10.34
C GLN A 186 12.57 -4.99 -11.83
#